data_97e92771baffdc4f76a5246d6583577d
#
_entry.id   97e92771baffdc4f76a5246d6583577d
#
_cell.length_a   1.000
_cell.length_b   1.000
_cell.length_c   1.000
_cell.angle_alpha   90.00
_cell.angle_beta   90.00
_cell.angle_gamma   90.00
#
_symmetry.space_group_name_H-M   'P 1'
#
loop_
_entity.id
_entity.type
_entity.pdbx_description
1 polymer ?
#
loop_
_entity_poly.entity_id
_entity_poly.type
_entity_poly.pdbx_seq_one_letter_code
_entity_poly.pdbx_strand_id
1 'polypeptide(L)'
;FQSSKRTPQNMSRVAKNPIPLPSGVEVTIDSGNVSAKGPKGELFMELHPSVILEQEDKMLRIRLSEEGSTAIAGTMRSLVSNLVTGVAEGFERKLTIVGVGYRAQAQDRTLNMTLGFSHPILYKVPNGITVETPSQTEIVVKGIDKQLVGQTAAEIRSFRPPEPYKGKGVRYEGEYVMRKQAKKI
;
A
#
# COMPACT_ATOMS: atom_id res chain seq x y z
N PHE A 1 -39.85 -22.60 23.97
CA PHE A 1 -38.50 -22.11 23.77
C PHE A 1 -38.51 -21.13 22.65
N GLN A 2 -38.48 -19.83 22.94
CA GLN A 2 -38.46 -18.73 21.97
C GLN A 2 -37.04 -18.61 21.43
N SER A 3 -36.85 -18.94 20.16
CA SER A 3 -35.63 -18.66 19.41
C SER A 3 -35.47 -17.13 19.31
N SER A 4 -34.54 -16.57 20.08
CA SER A 4 -34.14 -15.19 20.02
C SER A 4 -33.54 -14.92 18.61
N LYS A 5 -34.31 -14.28 17.74
CA LYS A 5 -33.81 -13.71 16.48
C LYS A 5 -32.81 -12.62 16.82
N ARG A 6 -31.51 -12.97 16.82
CA ARG A 6 -30.43 -11.97 16.90
C ARG A 6 -30.55 -11.04 15.69
N THR A 7 -30.75 -9.77 15.97
CA THR A 7 -30.75 -8.68 14.99
C THR A 7 -29.46 -8.76 14.16
N PRO A 8 -29.51 -8.60 12.82
CA PRO A 8 -28.31 -8.61 12.01
C PRO A 8 -27.37 -7.50 12.49
N GLN A 9 -26.17 -7.87 12.92
CA GLN A 9 -25.15 -6.93 13.35
C GLN A 9 -24.94 -5.88 12.26
N ASN A 10 -25.01 -4.61 12.66
CA ASN A 10 -24.95 -3.47 11.75
C ASN A 10 -23.52 -3.39 11.16
N MET A 11 -23.28 -4.06 10.04
CA MET A 11 -22.01 -3.99 9.32
C MET A 11 -21.72 -2.53 8.94
N SER A 12 -20.46 -2.10 9.06
CA SER A 12 -20.03 -0.77 8.66
C SER A 12 -20.36 -0.51 7.19
N ARG A 13 -20.60 0.75 6.81
CA ARG A 13 -20.88 1.12 5.41
C ARG A 13 -19.77 0.63 4.46
N VAL A 14 -18.53 0.66 4.90
CA VAL A 14 -17.37 0.18 4.13
C VAL A 14 -17.45 -1.32 3.87
N ALA A 15 -17.81 -2.13 4.87
CA ALA A 15 -17.91 -3.58 4.72
C ALA A 15 -19.04 -4.03 3.78
N LYS A 16 -20.11 -3.23 3.67
CA LYS A 16 -21.27 -3.51 2.80
C LYS A 16 -21.03 -3.21 1.33
N ASN A 17 -20.06 -2.35 1.00
CA ASN A 17 -19.82 -1.98 -0.40
C ASN A 17 -19.17 -3.15 -1.16
N PRO A 18 -19.77 -3.60 -2.27
CA PRO A 18 -19.17 -4.63 -3.10
C PRO A 18 -17.85 -4.14 -3.70
N ILE A 19 -16.96 -5.07 -3.99
CA ILE A 19 -15.68 -4.81 -4.65
C ILE A 19 -15.86 -5.18 -6.12
N PRO A 20 -15.81 -4.22 -7.05
CA PRO A 20 -15.90 -4.52 -8.47
C PRO A 20 -14.63 -5.25 -8.92
N LEU A 21 -14.79 -6.29 -9.75
CA LEU A 21 -13.69 -6.97 -10.42
C LEU A 21 -13.46 -6.31 -11.78
N PRO A 22 -12.30 -5.68 -12.01
CA PRO A 22 -11.95 -5.16 -13.32
C PRO A 22 -11.77 -6.28 -14.33
N SER A 23 -11.97 -5.97 -15.60
CA SER A 23 -11.77 -6.92 -16.70
C SER A 23 -10.32 -7.40 -16.75
N GLY A 24 -10.13 -8.73 -16.80
CA GLY A 24 -8.78 -9.33 -16.82
C GLY A 24 -8.22 -9.70 -15.45
N VAL A 25 -9.03 -9.60 -14.39
CA VAL A 25 -8.67 -10.12 -13.07
C VAL A 25 -9.51 -11.34 -12.75
N GLU A 26 -8.84 -12.43 -12.45
CA GLU A 26 -9.43 -13.69 -11.97
C GLU A 26 -9.17 -13.82 -10.49
N VAL A 27 -10.20 -14.15 -9.73
CA VAL A 27 -10.09 -14.38 -8.28
C VAL A 27 -10.48 -15.80 -7.98
N THR A 28 -9.61 -16.52 -7.29
CA THR A 28 -9.88 -17.87 -6.80
C THR A 28 -9.99 -17.83 -5.28
N ILE A 29 -11.05 -18.43 -4.76
CA ILE A 29 -11.34 -18.48 -3.32
C ILE A 29 -11.23 -19.94 -2.89
N ASP A 30 -10.20 -20.26 -2.12
CA ASP A 30 -9.99 -21.56 -1.53
C ASP A 30 -10.13 -21.46 -0.02
N SER A 31 -10.55 -22.53 0.64
CA SER A 31 -10.77 -22.69 2.08
C SER A 31 -9.96 -21.75 3.01
N GLY A 32 -10.28 -20.45 3.01
CA GLY A 32 -9.59 -19.45 3.84
C GLY A 32 -8.49 -18.66 3.14
N ASN A 33 -8.19 -18.93 1.86
CA ASN A 33 -7.22 -18.17 1.08
C ASN A 33 -7.89 -17.54 -0.13
N VAL A 34 -7.43 -16.36 -0.51
CA VAL A 34 -7.83 -15.68 -1.75
C VAL A 34 -6.59 -15.42 -2.58
N SER A 35 -6.61 -15.90 -3.81
CA SER A 35 -5.64 -15.52 -4.82
C SER A 35 -6.29 -14.67 -5.89
N ALA A 36 -5.60 -13.66 -6.34
CA ALA A 36 -6.02 -12.84 -7.47
C ALA A 36 -4.90 -12.80 -8.51
N LYS A 37 -5.29 -13.09 -9.75
CA LYS A 37 -4.40 -13.07 -10.91
C LYS A 37 -4.86 -12.00 -11.88
N GLY A 38 -3.95 -11.18 -12.34
CA GLY A 38 -4.23 -10.08 -13.25
C GLY A 38 -3.06 -9.76 -14.18
N PRO A 39 -3.18 -8.71 -14.99
CA PRO A 39 -2.16 -8.33 -15.97
C PRO A 39 -0.81 -7.92 -15.37
N LYS A 40 -0.78 -7.49 -14.11
CA LYS A 40 0.44 -7.07 -13.41
C LYS A 40 1.12 -8.20 -12.65
N GLY A 41 0.40 -9.29 -12.38
CA GLY A 41 0.93 -10.45 -11.66
C GLY A 41 -0.14 -11.15 -10.85
N GLU A 42 0.32 -11.94 -9.89
CA GLU A 42 -0.52 -12.73 -9.00
C GLU A 42 -0.17 -12.40 -7.55
N LEU A 43 -1.19 -12.26 -6.72
CA LEU A 43 -1.07 -12.09 -5.28
C LEU A 43 -2.01 -13.04 -4.57
N PHE A 44 -1.61 -13.48 -3.39
CA PHE A 44 -2.44 -14.31 -2.50
C PHE A 44 -2.50 -13.67 -1.11
N MET A 45 -3.60 -13.96 -0.42
CA MET A 45 -3.84 -13.46 0.92
C MET A 45 -4.66 -14.47 1.71
N GLU A 46 -4.36 -14.63 2.98
CA GLU A 46 -5.15 -15.42 3.91
C GLU A 46 -6.34 -14.60 4.42
N LEU A 47 -7.54 -15.18 4.37
CA LEU A 47 -8.74 -14.58 4.94
C LEU A 47 -8.86 -14.90 6.43
N HIS A 48 -9.32 -13.94 7.19
CA HIS A 48 -9.65 -14.20 8.59
C HIS A 48 -10.84 -15.18 8.69
N PRO A 49 -10.81 -16.21 9.56
CA PRO A 49 -11.84 -17.24 9.64
C PRO A 49 -13.26 -16.74 9.96
N SER A 50 -13.37 -15.53 10.53
CA SER A 50 -14.66 -14.87 10.78
C SER A 50 -15.26 -14.20 9.55
N VAL A 51 -14.63 -14.30 8.38
CA VAL A 51 -15.06 -13.62 7.16
C VAL A 51 -15.25 -14.61 6.03
N ILE A 52 -16.37 -14.50 5.34
CA ILE A 52 -16.69 -15.27 4.15
C ILE A 52 -16.68 -14.34 2.95
N LEU A 53 -15.94 -14.68 1.92
CA LEU A 53 -15.91 -13.97 0.65
C LEU A 53 -16.79 -14.72 -0.36
N GLU A 54 -17.75 -14.01 -0.93
CA GLU A 54 -18.63 -14.52 -1.98
C GLU A 54 -18.37 -13.76 -3.27
N GLN A 55 -18.31 -14.49 -4.37
CA GLN A 55 -18.23 -13.92 -5.70
C GLN A 55 -19.58 -14.02 -6.38
N GLU A 56 -20.15 -12.88 -6.75
CA GLU A 56 -21.37 -12.76 -7.55
C GLU A 56 -21.02 -12.03 -8.86
N ASP A 57 -21.04 -12.75 -9.98
CA ASP A 57 -20.66 -12.23 -11.30
C ASP A 57 -19.31 -11.53 -11.31
N LYS A 58 -19.34 -10.19 -11.42
CA LYS A 58 -18.14 -9.31 -11.44
C LYS A 58 -17.95 -8.52 -10.14
N MET A 59 -18.51 -8.99 -9.05
CA MET A 59 -18.42 -8.33 -7.76
C MET A 59 -18.04 -9.31 -6.66
N LEU A 60 -17.19 -8.88 -5.75
CA LEU A 60 -16.91 -9.62 -4.52
C LEU A 60 -17.65 -8.98 -3.36
N ARG A 61 -18.30 -9.80 -2.55
CA ARG A 61 -18.98 -9.38 -1.33
C ARG A 61 -18.38 -10.08 -0.12
N ILE A 62 -18.26 -9.35 0.95
CA ILE A 62 -17.82 -9.88 2.22
C ILE A 62 -19.01 -10.06 3.14
N ARG A 63 -19.12 -11.25 3.71
CA ARG A 63 -20.05 -11.58 4.78
C ARG A 63 -19.31 -11.94 6.06
N LEU A 64 -19.93 -11.67 7.17
CA LEU A 64 -19.44 -12.08 8.48
C LEU A 64 -19.99 -13.48 8.81
N SER A 65 -19.14 -14.31 9.37
CA SER A 65 -19.54 -15.49 10.12
C SER A 65 -20.28 -15.07 11.39
N GLU A 66 -21.00 -16.00 12.03
CA GLU A 66 -21.83 -15.71 13.24
C GLU A 66 -21.08 -15.08 14.38
N GLU A 67 -19.77 -15.30 14.51
CA GLU A 67 -18.89 -14.75 15.55
C GLU A 67 -18.03 -13.58 15.06
N GLY A 68 -18.26 -13.09 13.83
CA GLY A 68 -17.40 -12.10 13.18
C GLY A 68 -17.58 -10.67 13.69
N SER A 69 -16.49 -9.94 13.88
CA SER A 69 -16.49 -8.51 14.18
C SER A 69 -16.63 -7.66 12.92
N THR A 70 -17.47 -6.64 12.98
CA THR A 70 -17.67 -5.68 11.87
C THR A 70 -16.39 -4.93 11.51
N ALA A 71 -15.48 -4.73 12.46
CA ALA A 71 -14.17 -4.11 12.23
C ALA A 71 -13.29 -4.99 11.34
N ILE A 72 -13.27 -6.30 11.59
CA ILE A 72 -12.52 -7.28 10.79
C ILE A 72 -13.05 -7.32 9.36
N ALA A 73 -14.38 -7.32 9.16
CA ALA A 73 -14.97 -7.29 7.83
C ALA A 73 -14.54 -6.05 7.02
N GLY A 74 -14.50 -4.89 7.64
CA GLY A 74 -14.03 -3.65 7.00
C GLY A 74 -12.56 -3.71 6.59
N THR A 75 -11.72 -4.27 7.47
CA THR A 75 -10.28 -4.46 7.19
C THR A 75 -10.08 -5.46 6.04
N MET A 76 -10.73 -6.63 6.11
CA MET A 76 -10.61 -7.64 5.07
C MET A 76 -11.13 -7.15 3.72
N ARG A 77 -12.24 -6.40 3.72
CA ARG A 77 -12.74 -5.75 2.50
C ARG A 77 -11.69 -4.83 1.87
N SER A 78 -11.03 -4.02 2.67
CA SER A 78 -10.01 -3.09 2.19
C SER A 78 -8.76 -3.83 1.67
N LEU A 79 -8.37 -4.91 2.32
CA LEU A 79 -7.24 -5.76 1.90
C LEU A 79 -7.56 -6.47 0.57
N VAL A 80 -8.75 -7.08 0.44
CA VAL A 80 -9.18 -7.73 -0.82
C VAL A 80 -9.30 -6.70 -1.94
N SER A 81 -9.83 -5.50 -1.67
CA SER A 81 -9.88 -4.41 -2.66
C SER A 81 -8.48 -3.98 -3.11
N ASN A 82 -7.52 -3.89 -2.17
CA ASN A 82 -6.13 -3.58 -2.52
C ASN A 82 -5.49 -4.70 -3.35
N LEU A 83 -5.78 -5.96 -3.03
CA LEU A 83 -5.28 -7.12 -3.77
C LEU A 83 -5.78 -7.09 -5.22
N VAL A 84 -7.07 -6.87 -5.44
CA VAL A 84 -7.68 -6.76 -6.79
C VAL A 84 -7.09 -5.58 -7.57
N THR A 85 -7.00 -4.40 -6.94
CA THR A 85 -6.43 -3.21 -7.59
C THR A 85 -4.94 -3.40 -7.91
N GLY A 86 -4.20 -4.04 -7.00
CA GLY A 86 -2.77 -4.29 -7.16
C GLY A 86 -2.45 -5.17 -8.38
N VAL A 87 -3.20 -6.26 -8.58
CA VAL A 87 -2.98 -7.14 -9.74
C VAL A 87 -3.51 -6.55 -11.04
N ALA A 88 -4.50 -5.63 -10.98
CA ALA A 88 -5.08 -4.97 -12.15
C ALA A 88 -4.17 -3.83 -12.65
N GLU A 89 -3.90 -2.86 -11.79
CA GLU A 89 -3.24 -1.59 -12.13
C GLU A 89 -1.85 -1.46 -11.52
N GLY A 90 -1.64 -2.08 -10.35
CA GLY A 90 -0.46 -1.88 -9.52
C GLY A 90 -0.59 -0.64 -8.62
N PHE A 91 0.41 -0.44 -7.77
CA PHE A 91 0.53 0.74 -6.93
C PHE A 91 1.80 1.49 -7.21
N GLU A 92 1.73 2.80 -7.09
CA GLU A 92 2.85 3.71 -7.29
C GLU A 92 2.95 4.69 -6.13
N ARG A 93 4.16 4.94 -5.64
CA ARG A 93 4.47 5.99 -4.67
C ARG A 93 5.65 6.81 -5.16
N LYS A 94 5.45 8.13 -5.25
CA LYS A 94 6.48 9.07 -5.66
C LYS A 94 7.09 9.76 -4.44
N LEU A 95 8.40 9.88 -4.46
CA LEU A 95 9.18 10.58 -3.46
C LEU A 95 10.01 11.66 -4.16
N THR A 96 10.13 12.81 -3.51
CA THR A 96 10.93 13.93 -3.97
C THR A 96 12.07 14.16 -2.99
N ILE A 97 13.26 14.37 -3.52
CA ILE A 97 14.46 14.67 -2.75
C ILE A 97 14.72 16.18 -2.81
N VAL A 98 14.84 16.83 -1.68
CA VAL A 98 15.12 18.25 -1.58
C VAL A 98 16.45 18.45 -0.84
N GLY A 99 17.40 19.10 -1.48
CA GLY A 99 18.71 19.42 -0.87
C GLY A 99 19.77 19.65 -1.94
N VAL A 100 20.70 20.57 -1.66
CA VAL A 100 21.84 20.83 -2.56
C VAL A 100 22.77 19.63 -2.55
N GLY A 101 23.04 19.08 -3.73
CA GLY A 101 23.89 17.90 -3.90
C GLY A 101 23.23 16.56 -3.52
N TYR A 102 21.96 16.56 -3.13
CA TYR A 102 21.21 15.33 -2.91
C TYR A 102 20.78 14.73 -4.23
N ARG A 103 21.00 13.44 -4.40
CA ARG A 103 20.66 12.71 -5.61
C ARG A 103 20.35 11.25 -5.33
N ALA A 104 19.53 10.65 -6.18
CA ALA A 104 19.26 9.22 -6.21
C ALA A 104 19.46 8.67 -7.62
N GLN A 105 19.91 7.44 -7.70
CA GLN A 105 20.04 6.68 -8.92
C GLN A 105 19.68 5.23 -8.67
N ALA A 106 18.67 4.75 -9.39
CA ALA A 106 18.31 3.34 -9.39
C ALA A 106 19.21 2.59 -10.38
N GLN A 107 19.78 1.46 -9.93
CA GLN A 107 20.56 0.54 -10.72
C GLN A 107 20.06 -0.87 -10.42
N ASP A 108 19.36 -1.47 -11.35
CA ASP A 108 18.73 -2.79 -11.20
C ASP A 108 17.90 -2.91 -9.90
N ARG A 109 18.40 -3.66 -8.94
CA ARG A 109 17.78 -3.90 -7.64
C ARG A 109 18.37 -3.08 -6.50
N THR A 110 19.17 -2.09 -6.82
CA THR A 110 19.82 -1.24 -5.81
C THR A 110 19.53 0.22 -6.10
N LEU A 111 19.07 0.93 -5.08
CA LEU A 111 18.91 2.37 -5.11
C LEU A 111 20.11 3.01 -4.41
N ASN A 112 20.91 3.73 -5.16
CA ASN A 112 22.05 4.49 -4.66
C ASN A 112 21.61 5.92 -4.38
N MET A 113 21.78 6.38 -3.14
CA MET A 113 21.36 7.71 -2.70
C MET A 113 22.51 8.46 -2.04
N THR A 114 22.70 9.71 -2.46
CA THR A 114 23.59 10.68 -1.79
C THR A 114 22.71 11.71 -1.09
N LEU A 115 22.60 11.63 0.24
CA LEU A 115 21.71 12.45 1.06
C LEU A 115 22.46 13.33 2.07
N GLY A 116 23.69 13.73 1.75
CA GLY A 116 24.51 14.58 2.61
C GLY A 116 25.16 13.84 3.78
N PHE A 117 25.33 12.54 3.68
CA PHE A 117 26.18 11.74 4.58
C PHE A 117 27.58 11.60 4.00
N SER A 118 28.54 11.18 4.83
CA SER A 118 29.94 10.95 4.43
C SER A 118 30.10 9.79 3.44
N HIS A 119 29.11 8.90 3.35
CA HIS A 119 29.07 7.76 2.43
C HIS A 119 27.73 7.70 1.69
N PRO A 120 27.68 7.17 0.48
CA PRO A 120 26.43 6.90 -0.22
C PRO A 120 25.62 5.82 0.48
N ILE A 121 24.32 5.92 0.43
CA ILE A 121 23.40 4.90 0.93
C ILE A 121 23.04 3.97 -0.20
N LEU A 122 23.29 2.67 0.00
CA LEU A 122 22.90 1.61 -0.92
C LEU A 122 21.70 0.87 -0.34
N TYR A 123 20.53 1.07 -0.91
CA TYR A 123 19.31 0.39 -0.50
C TYR A 123 18.98 -0.74 -1.47
N LYS A 124 18.87 -1.96 -0.94
CA LYS A 124 18.45 -3.13 -1.73
C LYS A 124 16.93 -3.15 -1.82
N VAL A 125 16.42 -3.07 -3.03
CA VAL A 125 14.98 -3.11 -3.32
C VAL A 125 14.46 -4.52 -3.10
N PRO A 126 13.38 -4.70 -2.31
CA PRO A 126 12.78 -6.02 -2.07
C PRO A 126 12.19 -6.61 -3.36
N ASN A 127 12.01 -7.94 -3.36
CA ASN A 127 11.39 -8.63 -4.50
C ASN A 127 9.94 -8.16 -4.69
N GLY A 128 9.50 -8.06 -5.94
CA GLY A 128 8.14 -7.58 -6.27
C GLY A 128 7.99 -6.06 -6.32
N ILE A 129 9.06 -5.30 -6.04
CA ILE A 129 9.10 -3.84 -6.16
C ILE A 129 10.07 -3.43 -7.26
N THR A 130 9.66 -2.43 -8.03
CA THR A 130 10.50 -1.74 -9.01
C THR A 130 10.68 -0.30 -8.56
N VAL A 131 11.93 0.17 -8.56
CA VAL A 131 12.26 1.56 -8.23
C VAL A 131 12.84 2.22 -9.46
N GLU A 132 12.27 3.32 -9.88
CA GLU A 132 12.71 4.13 -10.99
C GLU A 132 13.13 5.51 -10.49
N THR A 133 14.11 6.10 -11.14
CA THR A 133 14.55 7.47 -10.89
C THR A 133 14.49 8.27 -12.19
N PRO A 134 13.28 8.83 -12.52
CA PRO A 134 13.12 9.64 -13.75
C PRO A 134 14.04 10.85 -13.75
N SER A 135 14.30 11.40 -12.59
CA SER A 135 15.30 12.44 -12.35
C SER A 135 16.15 12.12 -11.13
N GLN A 136 17.27 12.83 -10.95
CA GLN A 136 18.14 12.64 -9.78
C GLN A 136 17.46 13.01 -8.44
N THR A 137 16.36 13.74 -8.50
CA THR A 137 15.61 14.25 -7.34
C THR A 137 14.25 13.58 -7.15
N GLU A 138 13.89 12.65 -8.02
CA GLU A 138 12.62 11.94 -7.96
C GLU A 138 12.85 10.44 -7.92
N ILE A 139 12.13 9.78 -7.02
CA ILE A 139 12.11 8.33 -6.89
C ILE A 139 10.66 7.87 -7.04
N VAL A 140 10.43 6.92 -7.92
CA VAL A 140 9.13 6.30 -8.13
C VAL A 140 9.23 4.83 -7.72
N VAL A 141 8.44 4.45 -6.71
CA VAL A 141 8.36 3.08 -6.19
C VAL A 141 7.09 2.45 -6.73
N LYS A 142 7.21 1.36 -7.49
CA LYS A 142 6.10 0.64 -8.13
C LYS A 142 6.05 -0.81 -7.67
N GLY A 143 4.86 -1.35 -7.54
CA GLY A 143 4.67 -2.76 -7.21
C GLY A 143 3.20 -3.17 -7.22
N ILE A 144 2.96 -4.46 -7.15
CA ILE A 144 1.61 -5.02 -7.09
C ILE A 144 1.04 -5.04 -5.67
N ASP A 145 1.91 -5.16 -4.66
CA ASP A 145 1.51 -5.16 -3.25
C ASP A 145 1.62 -3.75 -2.65
N LYS A 146 0.46 -3.20 -2.27
CA LYS A 146 0.35 -1.87 -1.65
C LYS A 146 1.16 -1.74 -0.36
N GLN A 147 1.16 -2.80 0.47
CA GLN A 147 1.89 -2.79 1.73
C GLN A 147 3.39 -2.70 1.48
N LEU A 148 3.90 -3.52 0.57
CA LEU A 148 5.32 -3.56 0.24
C LEU A 148 5.80 -2.26 -0.42
N VAL A 149 4.98 -1.68 -1.33
CA VAL A 149 5.25 -0.35 -1.93
C VAL A 149 5.30 0.73 -0.85
N GLY A 150 4.33 0.72 0.08
CA GLY A 150 4.29 1.68 1.18
C GLY A 150 5.46 1.55 2.14
N GLN A 151 5.82 0.32 2.50
CA GLN A 151 6.96 0.01 3.37
C GLN A 151 8.28 0.48 2.73
N THR A 152 8.53 0.11 1.48
CA THR A 152 9.73 0.51 0.74
C THR A 152 9.84 2.04 0.66
N ALA A 153 8.74 2.73 0.35
CA ALA A 153 8.74 4.19 0.30
C ALA A 153 9.00 4.83 1.67
N ALA A 154 8.46 4.26 2.75
CA ALA A 154 8.71 4.72 4.11
C ALA A 154 10.16 4.50 4.54
N GLU A 155 10.76 3.36 4.20
CA GLU A 155 12.17 3.07 4.46
C GLU A 155 13.09 4.07 3.73
N ILE A 156 12.85 4.31 2.44
CA ILE A 156 13.61 5.30 1.66
C ILE A 156 13.51 6.69 2.29
N ARG A 157 12.30 7.10 2.71
CA ARG A 157 12.08 8.39 3.38
C ARG A 157 12.77 8.45 4.75
N SER A 158 12.87 7.35 5.48
CA SER A 158 13.47 7.30 6.82
C SER A 158 14.97 7.55 6.84
N PHE A 159 15.68 7.31 5.74
CA PHE A 159 17.13 7.61 5.67
C PHE A 159 17.43 9.09 5.89
N ARG A 160 16.60 9.98 5.37
CA ARG A 160 16.72 11.43 5.60
C ARG A 160 15.33 12.07 5.56
N PRO A 161 14.60 12.08 6.66
CA PRO A 161 13.29 12.71 6.72
C PRO A 161 13.42 14.23 6.52
N PRO A 162 12.37 14.91 6.03
CA PRO A 162 12.40 16.33 5.79
C PRO A 162 12.60 17.12 7.09
N GLU A 163 13.55 18.02 7.10
CA GLU A 163 13.83 18.89 8.23
C GLU A 163 12.82 20.05 8.31
N PRO A 164 12.53 20.59 9.52
CA PRO A 164 11.50 21.60 9.70
C PRO A 164 11.94 23.03 9.33
N TYR A 165 13.20 23.31 9.01
CA TYR A 165 13.68 24.65 8.71
C TYR A 165 13.72 24.96 7.22
N LYS A 166 14.56 24.27 6.46
CA LYS A 166 14.69 24.43 5.01
C LYS A 166 13.92 23.38 4.22
N GLY A 167 13.40 22.33 4.89
CA GLY A 167 12.66 21.23 4.27
C GLY A 167 13.53 20.29 3.46
N LYS A 168 14.85 20.24 3.76
CA LYS A 168 15.77 19.31 3.11
C LYS A 168 15.50 17.88 3.58
N GLY A 169 15.57 16.93 2.67
CA GLY A 169 15.35 15.52 2.94
C GLY A 169 14.52 14.86 1.85
N VAL A 170 14.11 13.63 2.09
CA VAL A 170 13.22 12.84 1.23
C VAL A 170 11.79 12.97 1.76
N ARG A 171 10.85 13.33 0.90
CA ARG A 171 9.43 13.49 1.22
C ARG A 171 8.55 12.83 0.18
N TYR A 172 7.32 12.51 0.54
CA TYR A 172 6.33 12.10 -0.45
C TYR A 172 5.97 13.26 -1.38
N GLU A 173 5.60 12.94 -2.60
CA GLU A 173 5.03 13.95 -3.50
C GLU A 173 3.78 14.56 -2.88
N GLY A 174 3.71 15.89 -2.85
CA GLY A 174 2.60 16.62 -2.21
C GLY A 174 2.60 16.63 -0.67
N GLU A 175 3.60 16.06 -0.01
CA GLU A 175 3.71 16.11 1.46
C GLU A 175 3.96 17.54 1.93
N TYR A 176 3.04 18.03 2.77
CA TYR A 176 3.22 19.32 3.43
C TYR A 176 4.19 19.18 4.62
N VAL A 177 5.32 19.85 4.54
CA VAL A 177 6.32 19.91 5.61
C VAL A 177 6.15 21.20 6.38
N MET A 178 5.77 21.09 7.67
CA MET A 178 5.66 22.26 8.54
C MET A 178 7.04 22.90 8.73
N ARG A 179 7.18 24.16 8.33
CA ARG A 179 8.44 24.90 8.47
C ARG A 179 8.40 25.79 9.71
N LYS A 180 9.43 25.68 10.50
CA LYS A 180 9.67 26.58 11.65
C LYS A 180 10.57 27.72 11.24
N GLN A 181 10.30 28.92 11.76
CA GLN A 181 11.22 30.04 11.61
C GLN A 181 12.28 29.95 12.69
N ALA A 182 13.53 30.25 12.32
CA ALA A 182 14.60 30.41 13.30
C ALA A 182 14.25 31.59 14.25
N LYS A 183 14.59 31.44 15.53
CA LYS A 183 14.41 32.52 16.50
C LYS A 183 15.23 33.72 16.02
N LYS A 184 14.56 34.85 15.77
CA LYS A 184 15.26 36.12 15.56
C LYS A 184 15.86 36.51 16.90
N ILE A 185 17.17 36.70 16.94
CA ILE A 185 17.92 37.29 18.06
C ILE A 185 17.72 38.80 17.99
#